data_3529ee4932183ef8e99c941eee42086d
#
_entry.id   3529ee4932183ef8e99c941eee42086d
#
_cell.length_a   1.000
_cell.length_b   1.000
_cell.length_c   1.000
_cell.angle_alpha   90.00
_cell.angle_beta   90.00
_cell.angle_gamma   90.00
#
_symmetry.space_group_name_H-M   'P 1'
#
loop_
_entity.id
_entity.type
_entity.pdbx_description
1 polymer ?
#
loop_
_entity_poly.entity_id
_entity_poly.type
_entity_poly.pdbx_seq_one_letter_code
_entity_poly.pdbx_strand_id
1 'polypeptide(L)'
;VSPNPENAEALTLAIDLAKKINADIVMASDPDADRVGMACKNDKGEWVLINGNQTCLIFLYYIITNRKKLGKMKGDEFIVKTIVTTEVIRKIAEKNNIEMMDCYTGFKWIAREIRLAEGEKQYIGGGEESYGFLAEDFVRDKDSVSACSLLAEICAWAKDQGKSLYEILREIYLEYGFSREFTVNVVKPGKSGADEIKQMLTNFRTNPPKELGGHKIVLYKDFQTLEQKDDQGNVTKLD
;
A
#
# COMPACT_ATOMS: atom_id res chain seq x y z
N VAL A 1 16.94 -0.59 18.32
CA VAL A 1 16.13 -0.22 17.14
C VAL A 1 15.44 -1.45 16.64
N SER A 2 14.12 -1.39 16.42
CA SER A 2 13.40 -2.49 15.77
C SER A 2 13.83 -2.56 14.30
N PRO A 3 14.17 -3.75 13.77
CA PRO A 3 14.56 -3.91 12.37
C PRO A 3 13.31 -3.90 11.45
N ASN A 4 12.49 -2.87 11.57
CA ASN A 4 11.27 -2.69 10.80
C ASN A 4 11.47 -1.55 9.79
N PRO A 5 11.36 -1.80 8.47
CA PRO A 5 11.56 -0.78 7.44
C PRO A 5 10.51 0.34 7.46
N GLU A 6 9.45 0.22 8.23
CA GLU A 6 8.49 1.31 8.49
C GLU A 6 9.07 2.41 9.39
N ASN A 7 10.11 2.09 10.18
CA ASN A 7 10.68 3.02 11.14
C ASN A 7 11.82 3.82 10.51
N ALA A 8 11.69 5.13 10.52
CA ALA A 8 12.73 6.04 10.02
C ALA A 8 14.11 5.79 10.67
N GLU A 9 14.13 5.47 11.96
CA GLU A 9 15.35 5.17 12.71
C GLU A 9 16.09 3.94 12.14
N ALA A 10 15.36 2.92 11.66
CA ALA A 10 15.95 1.72 11.07
C ALA A 10 16.71 2.02 9.77
N LEU A 11 16.32 3.06 9.04
CA LEU A 11 16.91 3.45 7.76
C LEU A 11 18.03 4.49 7.88
N THR A 12 18.31 5.01 9.09
CA THR A 12 19.25 6.12 9.29
C THR A 12 20.64 5.83 8.72
N LEU A 13 21.22 4.67 9.05
CA LEU A 13 22.56 4.31 8.57
C LEU A 13 22.62 4.14 7.05
N ALA A 14 21.58 3.57 6.45
CA ALA A 14 21.48 3.40 5.01
C ALA A 14 21.33 4.74 4.30
N ILE A 15 20.53 5.66 4.82
CA ILE A 15 20.39 7.02 4.31
C ILE A 15 21.69 7.81 4.42
N ASP A 16 22.43 7.67 5.52
CA ASP A 16 23.72 8.34 5.70
C ASP A 16 24.78 7.80 4.73
N LEU A 17 24.78 6.51 4.44
CA LEU A 17 25.61 5.93 3.40
C LEU A 17 25.19 6.44 2.01
N ALA A 18 23.89 6.44 1.73
CA ALA A 18 23.35 6.94 0.46
C ALA A 18 23.72 8.38 0.16
N LYS A 19 23.74 9.25 1.18
CA LYS A 19 24.24 10.62 1.04
C LYS A 19 25.73 10.68 0.64
N LYS A 20 26.57 9.82 1.27
CA LYS A 20 28.01 9.77 1.01
C LYS A 20 28.36 9.30 -0.40
N ILE A 21 27.63 8.32 -0.91
CA ILE A 21 27.89 7.74 -2.25
C ILE A 21 27.01 8.34 -3.34
N ASN A 22 26.20 9.34 -2.99
CA ASN A 22 25.22 9.96 -3.87
C ASN A 22 24.27 8.95 -4.54
N ALA A 23 23.73 8.01 -3.75
CA ALA A 23 22.76 7.06 -4.23
C ALA A 23 21.45 7.71 -4.65
N ASP A 24 20.69 7.04 -5.52
CA ASP A 24 19.38 7.49 -5.99
C ASP A 24 18.24 7.00 -5.08
N ILE A 25 18.42 5.85 -4.46
CA ILE A 25 17.42 5.17 -3.64
C ILE A 25 18.07 4.44 -2.46
N VAL A 26 17.33 4.30 -1.38
CA VAL A 26 17.60 3.37 -0.28
C VAL A 26 16.49 2.33 -0.26
N MET A 27 16.86 1.08 -0.17
CA MET A 27 15.94 -0.06 -0.02
C MET A 27 16.30 -0.84 1.24
N ALA A 28 15.32 -1.33 1.95
CA ALA A 28 15.50 -2.15 3.14
C ALA A 28 14.45 -3.26 3.19
N SER A 29 14.92 -4.47 3.51
CA SER A 29 14.08 -5.61 3.83
C SER A 29 14.03 -5.81 5.34
N ASP A 30 12.95 -6.36 5.86
CA ASP A 30 12.87 -6.84 7.23
C ASP A 30 13.54 -8.22 7.38
N PRO A 31 13.70 -8.74 8.64
CA PRO A 31 14.49 -9.95 8.87
C PRO A 31 13.93 -11.23 8.26
N ASP A 32 12.63 -11.35 8.08
CA ASP A 32 11.96 -12.49 7.44
C ASP A 32 11.71 -12.29 5.93
N ALA A 33 12.22 -11.17 5.38
CA ALA A 33 12.28 -10.89 3.94
C ALA A 33 10.91 -10.88 3.26
N ASP A 34 9.89 -10.33 3.93
CA ASP A 34 8.54 -10.24 3.40
C ASP A 34 8.05 -8.79 3.19
N ARG A 35 8.76 -7.78 3.71
CA ARG A 35 8.44 -6.35 3.58
C ARG A 35 9.60 -5.57 2.98
N VAL A 36 9.28 -4.57 2.16
CA VAL A 36 10.25 -3.66 1.54
C VAL A 36 9.96 -2.22 1.91
N GLY A 37 10.91 -1.57 2.60
CA GLY A 37 10.89 -0.14 2.82
C GLY A 37 11.80 0.58 1.85
N MET A 38 11.47 1.83 1.53
CA MET A 38 12.31 2.66 0.67
C MET A 38 12.38 4.11 1.12
N ALA A 39 13.49 4.76 0.77
CA ALA A 39 13.63 6.20 0.82
C ALA A 39 14.21 6.73 -0.49
N CYS A 40 13.76 7.90 -0.91
CA CYS A 40 14.27 8.60 -2.10
C CYS A 40 14.35 10.10 -1.81
N LYS A 41 14.94 10.85 -2.73
CA LYS A 41 15.03 12.32 -2.62
C LYS A 41 13.72 12.95 -3.10
N ASN A 42 13.20 13.92 -2.33
CA ASN A 42 12.10 14.77 -2.75
C ASN A 42 12.58 15.88 -3.73
N ASP A 43 11.66 16.76 -4.13
CA ASP A 43 11.93 17.90 -5.03
C ASP A 43 12.87 18.96 -4.45
N LYS A 44 13.17 18.91 -3.15
CA LYS A 44 14.17 19.75 -2.47
C LYS A 44 15.51 19.06 -2.27
N GLY A 45 15.65 17.81 -2.73
CA GLY A 45 16.84 16.98 -2.53
C GLY A 45 16.96 16.37 -1.13
N GLU A 46 15.91 16.44 -0.31
CA GLU A 46 15.85 15.84 1.02
C GLU A 46 15.43 14.39 0.94
N TRP A 47 16.08 13.52 1.72
CA TRP A 47 15.69 12.12 1.83
C TRP A 47 14.37 11.97 2.59
N VAL A 48 13.39 11.35 1.97
CA VAL A 48 12.08 11.06 2.54
C VAL A 48 11.77 9.58 2.44
N LEU A 49 11.15 9.04 3.47
CA LEU A 49 10.61 7.69 3.46
C LEU A 49 9.31 7.69 2.65
N ILE A 50 9.16 6.66 1.83
CA ILE A 50 7.93 6.36 1.11
C ILE A 50 7.21 5.27 1.91
N ASN A 51 5.98 5.54 2.33
CA ASN A 51 5.22 4.57 3.12
C ASN A 51 4.69 3.41 2.28
N GLY A 52 4.17 2.34 2.91
CA GLY A 52 3.72 1.15 2.23
C GLY A 52 2.58 1.40 1.23
N ASN A 53 1.66 2.31 1.53
CA ASN A 53 0.62 2.72 0.58
C ASN A 53 1.21 3.34 -0.69
N GLN A 54 2.16 4.25 -0.52
CA GLN A 54 2.86 4.93 -1.62
C GLN A 54 3.72 3.96 -2.43
N THR A 55 4.39 3.03 -1.76
CA THR A 55 5.18 1.98 -2.39
C THR A 55 4.29 1.08 -3.26
N CYS A 56 3.16 0.63 -2.73
CA CYS A 56 2.20 -0.18 -3.46
C CYS A 56 1.64 0.57 -4.70
N LEU A 57 1.35 1.88 -4.57
CA LEU A 57 0.94 2.72 -5.70
C LEU A 57 1.99 2.76 -6.81
N ILE A 58 3.26 3.01 -6.47
CA ILE A 58 4.36 3.09 -7.42
C ILE A 58 4.52 1.75 -8.15
N PHE A 59 4.49 0.63 -7.43
CA PHE A 59 4.61 -0.71 -8.01
C PHE A 59 3.49 -1.01 -8.99
N LEU A 60 2.25 -0.85 -8.58
CA LEU A 60 1.09 -1.14 -9.42
C LEU A 60 1.01 -0.20 -10.64
N TYR A 61 1.29 1.08 -10.44
CA TYR A 61 1.34 2.04 -11.55
C TYR A 61 2.38 1.64 -12.58
N TYR A 62 3.59 1.27 -12.15
CA TYR A 62 4.65 0.81 -13.02
C TYR A 62 4.27 -0.46 -13.78
N ILE A 63 3.79 -1.49 -13.08
CA ILE A 63 3.40 -2.78 -13.66
C ILE A 63 2.33 -2.56 -14.75
N ILE A 64 1.27 -1.84 -14.43
CA ILE A 64 0.16 -1.60 -15.33
C ILE A 64 0.60 -0.79 -16.55
N THR A 65 1.32 0.32 -16.33
CA THR A 65 1.79 1.20 -17.40
C THR A 65 2.68 0.47 -18.38
N ASN A 66 3.65 -0.31 -17.89
CA ASN A 66 4.60 -1.00 -18.76
C ASN A 66 3.99 -2.25 -19.41
N ARG A 67 3.11 -3.00 -18.74
CA ARG A 67 2.37 -4.09 -19.40
C ARG A 67 1.52 -3.57 -20.56
N LYS A 68 0.84 -2.43 -20.39
CA LYS A 68 0.09 -1.77 -21.48
C LYS A 68 1.02 -1.34 -22.61
N LYS A 69 2.12 -0.64 -22.31
CA LYS A 69 3.09 -0.18 -23.32
C LYS A 69 3.68 -1.33 -24.11
N LEU A 70 3.89 -2.48 -23.51
CA LEU A 70 4.45 -3.68 -24.13
C LEU A 70 3.41 -4.58 -24.79
N GLY A 71 2.14 -4.22 -24.79
CA GLY A 71 1.07 -5.03 -25.35
C GLY A 71 0.84 -6.35 -24.61
N LYS A 72 1.21 -6.41 -23.32
CA LYS A 72 1.11 -7.62 -22.48
C LYS A 72 -0.21 -7.73 -21.71
N MET A 73 -1.15 -6.81 -21.93
CA MET A 73 -2.49 -6.88 -21.33
C MET A 73 -3.40 -7.78 -22.18
N LYS A 74 -4.04 -8.75 -21.52
CA LYS A 74 -4.95 -9.72 -22.16
C LYS A 74 -6.42 -9.41 -21.88
N GLY A 75 -6.70 -8.58 -20.85
CA GLY A 75 -8.05 -8.21 -20.42
C GLY A 75 -8.62 -9.10 -19.30
N ASP A 76 -7.81 -10.01 -18.78
CA ASP A 76 -8.14 -10.90 -17.66
C ASP A 76 -7.27 -10.62 -16.41
N GLU A 77 -6.53 -9.49 -16.43
CA GLU A 77 -5.68 -9.11 -15.31
C GLU A 77 -6.49 -8.63 -14.13
N PHE A 78 -6.01 -8.98 -12.93
CA PHE A 78 -6.52 -8.43 -11.70
C PHE A 78 -5.41 -8.09 -10.70
N ILE A 79 -5.75 -7.19 -9.79
CA ILE A 79 -4.91 -6.78 -8.66
C ILE A 79 -5.67 -6.96 -7.35
N VAL A 80 -4.94 -7.12 -6.25
CA VAL A 80 -5.54 -7.29 -4.91
C VAL A 80 -4.92 -6.31 -3.93
N LYS A 81 -5.73 -5.68 -3.09
CA LYS A 81 -5.27 -4.89 -1.95
C LYS A 81 -6.05 -5.22 -0.69
N THR A 82 -5.51 -4.87 0.47
CA THR A 82 -6.28 -4.95 1.71
C THR A 82 -7.23 -3.76 1.84
N ILE A 83 -8.32 -3.94 2.60
CA ILE A 83 -9.35 -2.90 2.84
C ILE A 83 -8.82 -1.62 3.47
N VAL A 84 -7.65 -1.65 4.11
CA VAL A 84 -6.99 -0.49 4.73
C VAL A 84 -5.89 0.12 3.85
N THR A 85 -5.58 -0.51 2.72
CA THR A 85 -4.64 0.04 1.73
C THR A 85 -5.34 1.12 0.89
N THR A 86 -4.59 2.11 0.47
CA THR A 86 -5.09 3.33 -0.20
C THR A 86 -6.10 3.08 -1.32
N GLU A 87 -7.18 3.86 -1.35
CA GLU A 87 -8.21 3.82 -2.41
C GLU A 87 -7.74 4.42 -3.76
N VAL A 88 -6.57 5.05 -3.81
CA VAL A 88 -6.00 5.51 -5.09
C VAL A 88 -5.73 4.33 -6.03
N ILE A 89 -5.42 3.14 -5.47
CA ILE A 89 -5.26 1.90 -6.25
C ILE A 89 -6.54 1.57 -7.04
N ARG A 90 -7.71 1.73 -6.43
CA ARG A 90 -9.00 1.52 -7.10
C ARG A 90 -9.14 2.42 -8.32
N LYS A 91 -8.80 3.71 -8.18
CA LYS A 91 -8.87 4.67 -9.28
C LYS A 91 -7.90 4.33 -10.42
N ILE A 92 -6.71 3.80 -10.09
CA ILE A 92 -5.76 3.28 -11.08
C ILE A 92 -6.38 2.09 -11.83
N ALA A 93 -6.96 1.14 -11.11
CA ALA A 93 -7.58 -0.05 -11.69
C ALA A 93 -8.75 0.32 -12.61
N GLU A 94 -9.68 1.14 -12.13
CA GLU A 94 -10.86 1.60 -12.90
C GLU A 94 -10.44 2.32 -14.19
N LYS A 95 -9.52 3.28 -14.11
CA LYS A 95 -9.05 4.02 -15.30
C LYS A 95 -8.34 3.13 -16.32
N ASN A 96 -7.81 2.00 -15.88
CA ASN A 96 -7.09 1.05 -16.73
C ASN A 96 -7.91 -0.19 -17.11
N ASN A 97 -9.20 -0.27 -16.71
CA ASN A 97 -10.09 -1.41 -16.92
C ASN A 97 -9.50 -2.72 -16.36
N ILE A 98 -8.91 -2.65 -15.17
CA ILE A 98 -8.35 -3.80 -14.46
C ILE A 98 -9.27 -4.11 -13.29
N GLU A 99 -9.59 -5.38 -13.11
CA GLU A 99 -10.34 -5.83 -11.94
C GLU A 99 -9.51 -5.63 -10.67
N MET A 100 -10.13 -5.09 -9.62
CA MET A 100 -9.50 -4.94 -8.32
C MET A 100 -10.34 -5.63 -7.25
N MET A 101 -9.70 -6.48 -6.48
CA MET A 101 -10.32 -7.16 -5.36
C MET A 101 -9.84 -6.57 -4.04
N ASP A 102 -10.77 -6.28 -3.13
CA ASP A 102 -10.48 -5.94 -1.74
C ASP A 102 -10.52 -7.21 -0.89
N CYS A 103 -9.61 -7.33 0.06
CA CYS A 103 -9.61 -8.41 1.04
C CYS A 103 -9.27 -7.90 2.44
N TYR A 104 -9.47 -8.74 3.46
CA TYR A 104 -9.06 -8.40 4.83
C TYR A 104 -7.54 -8.24 4.95
N THR A 105 -7.10 -7.58 6.01
CA THR A 105 -5.69 -7.44 6.35
C THR A 105 -5.03 -8.79 6.61
N GLY A 106 -3.81 -8.93 6.12
CA GLY A 106 -3.02 -10.16 6.18
C GLY A 106 -2.92 -10.84 4.82
N PHE A 107 -1.69 -11.06 4.37
CA PHE A 107 -1.39 -11.53 3.02
C PHE A 107 -2.03 -12.87 2.65
N LYS A 108 -2.37 -13.71 3.65
CA LYS A 108 -3.16 -14.93 3.45
C LYS A 108 -4.48 -14.70 2.70
N TRP A 109 -5.06 -13.50 2.82
CA TRP A 109 -6.30 -13.15 2.13
C TRP A 109 -6.02 -12.77 0.68
N ILE A 110 -4.93 -12.06 0.41
CA ILE A 110 -4.45 -11.82 -0.97
C ILE A 110 -4.17 -13.17 -1.65
N ALA A 111 -3.43 -14.06 -0.98
CA ALA A 111 -3.14 -15.41 -1.48
C ALA A 111 -4.43 -16.23 -1.75
N ARG A 112 -5.47 -16.03 -0.93
CA ARG A 112 -6.78 -16.66 -1.16
C ARG A 112 -7.42 -16.16 -2.45
N GLU A 113 -7.44 -14.87 -2.70
CA GLU A 113 -8.02 -14.31 -3.94
C GLU A 113 -7.25 -14.77 -5.17
N ILE A 114 -5.91 -14.80 -5.10
CA ILE A 114 -5.07 -15.38 -6.16
C ILE A 114 -5.45 -16.83 -6.43
N ARG A 115 -5.61 -17.64 -5.37
CA ARG A 115 -5.98 -19.06 -5.50
C ARG A 115 -7.37 -19.25 -6.11
N LEU A 116 -8.33 -18.41 -5.75
CA LEU A 116 -9.70 -18.52 -6.27
C LEU A 116 -9.80 -18.15 -7.74
N ALA A 117 -8.93 -17.27 -8.21
CA ALA A 117 -8.87 -16.81 -9.60
C ALA A 117 -7.91 -17.67 -10.48
N GLU A 118 -7.26 -18.69 -9.90
CA GLU A 118 -6.28 -19.52 -10.61
C GLU A 118 -6.88 -20.23 -11.81
N GLY A 119 -6.24 -20.07 -12.97
CA GLY A 119 -6.70 -20.64 -14.24
C GLY A 119 -7.80 -19.84 -14.96
N GLU A 120 -8.39 -18.82 -14.32
CA GLU A 120 -9.42 -17.97 -14.90
C GLU A 120 -8.91 -16.55 -15.18
N LYS A 121 -8.06 -16.01 -14.29
CA LYS A 121 -7.56 -14.64 -14.37
C LYS A 121 -6.07 -14.59 -14.08
N GLN A 122 -5.41 -13.53 -14.56
CA GLN A 122 -4.00 -13.28 -14.34
C GLN A 122 -3.79 -12.26 -13.21
N TYR A 123 -3.27 -12.71 -12.07
CA TYR A 123 -2.78 -11.79 -11.03
C TYR A 123 -1.52 -11.07 -11.51
N ILE A 124 -1.50 -9.75 -11.40
CA ILE A 124 -0.36 -8.93 -11.83
C ILE A 124 0.31 -8.15 -10.70
N GLY A 125 -0.28 -8.10 -9.53
CA GLY A 125 0.31 -7.47 -8.36
C GLY A 125 -0.70 -7.14 -7.29
N GLY A 126 -0.19 -6.97 -6.08
CA GLY A 126 -0.98 -6.54 -4.93
C GLY A 126 -0.15 -6.42 -3.67
N GLY A 127 -0.69 -5.76 -2.69
CA GLY A 127 0.06 -5.48 -1.48
C GLY A 127 -0.76 -4.93 -0.34
N GLU A 128 -0.03 -4.66 0.72
CA GLU A 128 -0.53 -4.15 1.99
C GLU A 128 0.08 -2.79 2.30
N GLU A 129 -0.64 -1.97 3.06
CA GLU A 129 -0.13 -0.71 3.60
C GLU A 129 1.09 -0.91 4.51
N SER A 130 1.26 -2.11 5.06
CA SER A 130 2.36 -2.53 5.92
C SER A 130 3.60 -3.02 5.15
N TYR A 131 3.83 -2.46 3.96
CA TYR A 131 5.06 -2.65 3.16
C TYR A 131 5.22 -4.03 2.50
N GLY A 132 4.23 -4.91 2.61
CA GLY A 132 4.20 -6.21 1.91
C GLY A 132 3.73 -6.04 0.47
N PHE A 133 4.45 -6.62 -0.49
CA PHE A 133 4.07 -6.61 -1.92
C PHE A 133 4.44 -7.94 -2.58
N LEU A 134 3.62 -8.35 -3.53
CA LEU A 134 3.89 -9.47 -4.42
C LEU A 134 3.56 -9.06 -5.86
N ALA A 135 4.55 -9.18 -6.74
CA ALA A 135 4.37 -9.06 -8.18
C ALA A 135 4.20 -10.46 -8.77
N GLU A 136 3.11 -10.68 -9.52
CA GLU A 136 2.77 -11.97 -10.10
C GLU A 136 2.51 -13.07 -9.04
N ASP A 137 2.25 -14.30 -9.44
CA ASP A 137 1.74 -15.37 -8.56
C ASP A 137 2.70 -16.56 -8.39
N PHE A 138 3.99 -16.34 -8.64
CA PHE A 138 5.02 -17.38 -8.53
C PHE A 138 5.22 -17.91 -7.10
N VAL A 139 4.86 -17.12 -6.08
CA VAL A 139 4.71 -17.52 -4.67
C VAL A 139 3.35 -17.05 -4.13
N ARG A 140 2.99 -17.49 -2.93
CA ARG A 140 1.69 -17.15 -2.32
C ARG A 140 1.85 -16.35 -1.02
N ASP A 141 2.94 -15.59 -0.95
CA ASP A 141 3.21 -14.65 0.13
C ASP A 141 4.05 -13.49 -0.38
N LYS A 142 4.18 -12.45 0.42
CA LYS A 142 5.02 -11.29 0.18
C LYS A 142 6.47 -11.74 -0.02
N ASP A 143 7.16 -11.07 -0.93
CA ASP A 143 8.57 -11.35 -1.19
C ASP A 143 9.34 -10.05 -1.37
N SER A 144 10.14 -9.68 -0.35
CA SER A 144 10.93 -8.46 -0.41
C SER A 144 12.10 -8.54 -1.38
N VAL A 145 12.59 -9.73 -1.72
CA VAL A 145 13.71 -9.90 -2.65
C VAL A 145 13.27 -9.49 -4.05
N SER A 146 12.14 -10.04 -4.53
CA SER A 146 11.56 -9.66 -5.82
C SER A 146 11.07 -8.20 -5.80
N ALA A 147 10.50 -7.74 -4.68
CA ALA A 147 10.07 -6.36 -4.54
C ALA A 147 11.24 -5.36 -4.59
N CYS A 148 12.40 -5.67 -3.99
CA CYS A 148 13.60 -4.85 -4.12
C CYS A 148 14.14 -4.84 -5.56
N SER A 149 14.13 -5.99 -6.25
CA SER A 149 14.52 -6.06 -7.66
C SER A 149 13.61 -5.20 -8.53
N LEU A 150 12.29 -5.32 -8.36
CA LEU A 150 11.30 -4.50 -9.06
C LEU A 150 11.47 -3.01 -8.74
N LEU A 151 11.76 -2.66 -7.49
CA LEU A 151 11.97 -1.28 -7.09
C LEU A 151 13.22 -0.67 -7.75
N ALA A 152 14.30 -1.43 -7.88
CA ALA A 152 15.50 -1.00 -8.60
C ALA A 152 15.20 -0.76 -10.09
N GLU A 153 14.42 -1.64 -10.72
CA GLU A 153 13.95 -1.49 -12.10
C GLU A 153 13.07 -0.24 -12.26
N ILE A 154 12.13 0.00 -11.34
CA ILE A 154 11.27 1.19 -11.35
C ILE A 154 12.10 2.48 -11.19
N CYS A 155 13.12 2.45 -10.33
CA CYS A 155 14.03 3.58 -10.16
C CYS A 155 14.80 3.89 -11.46
N ALA A 156 15.32 2.87 -12.14
CA ALA A 156 15.98 3.02 -13.43
C ALA A 156 14.99 3.56 -14.50
N TRP A 157 13.80 3.00 -14.57
CA TRP A 157 12.74 3.45 -15.49
C TRP A 157 12.34 4.91 -15.24
N ALA A 158 12.27 5.36 -13.99
CA ALA A 158 12.00 6.76 -13.67
C ALA A 158 13.15 7.66 -14.12
N LYS A 159 14.40 7.24 -13.87
CA LYS A 159 15.60 7.98 -14.30
C LYS A 159 15.71 8.11 -15.81
N ASP A 160 15.35 7.10 -16.57
CA ASP A 160 15.32 7.15 -18.05
C ASP A 160 14.33 8.22 -18.58
N GLN A 161 13.36 8.60 -17.76
CA GLN A 161 12.43 9.70 -18.04
C GLN A 161 12.89 11.06 -17.43
N GLY A 162 14.06 11.10 -16.81
CA GLY A 162 14.56 12.28 -16.11
C GLY A 162 13.84 12.58 -14.79
N LYS A 163 13.23 11.54 -14.16
CA LYS A 163 12.40 11.68 -12.95
C LYS A 163 12.97 10.89 -11.78
N SER A 164 12.66 11.34 -10.58
CA SER A 164 12.81 10.59 -9.33
C SER A 164 11.56 9.74 -9.04
N LEU A 165 11.66 8.80 -8.11
CA LEU A 165 10.48 8.06 -7.63
C LEU A 165 9.47 8.98 -6.93
N TYR A 166 9.93 10.04 -6.28
CA TYR A 166 9.06 11.03 -5.67
C TYR A 166 8.22 11.79 -6.71
N GLU A 167 8.83 12.14 -7.86
CA GLU A 167 8.13 12.77 -8.97
C GLU A 167 7.12 11.81 -9.62
N ILE A 168 7.46 10.53 -9.79
CA ILE A 168 6.49 9.51 -10.23
C ILE A 168 5.30 9.44 -9.27
N LEU A 169 5.52 9.42 -7.95
CA LEU A 169 4.44 9.43 -6.96
C LEU A 169 3.56 10.70 -7.08
N ARG A 170 4.17 11.87 -7.30
CA ARG A 170 3.42 13.11 -7.54
C ARG A 170 2.56 13.04 -8.79
N GLU A 171 3.07 12.47 -9.88
CA GLU A 171 2.30 12.26 -11.12
C GLU A 171 1.11 11.35 -10.89
N ILE A 172 1.29 10.26 -10.14
CA ILE A 172 0.18 9.38 -9.75
C ILE A 172 -0.90 10.18 -9.01
N TYR A 173 -0.53 11.01 -8.05
CA TYR A 173 -1.50 11.83 -7.31
C TYR A 173 -2.16 12.91 -8.18
N LEU A 174 -1.46 13.50 -9.13
CA LEU A 174 -2.04 14.46 -10.06
C LEU A 174 -3.04 13.80 -11.03
N GLU A 175 -2.77 12.56 -11.42
CA GLU A 175 -3.60 11.84 -12.39
C GLU A 175 -4.82 11.16 -11.75
N TYR A 176 -4.65 10.58 -10.54
CA TYR A 176 -5.66 9.73 -9.88
C TYR A 176 -6.25 10.36 -8.62
N GLY A 177 -5.73 11.50 -8.19
CA GLY A 177 -6.15 12.21 -6.98
C GLY A 177 -5.24 11.94 -5.79
N PHE A 178 -5.10 12.96 -4.94
CA PHE A 178 -4.27 12.90 -3.75
C PHE A 178 -4.97 12.12 -2.64
N SER A 179 -4.23 11.26 -1.97
CA SER A 179 -4.61 10.61 -0.71
C SER A 179 -3.45 10.71 0.29
N ARG A 180 -3.77 10.82 1.55
CA ARG A 180 -2.80 10.82 2.63
C ARG A 180 -3.28 9.89 3.73
N GLU A 181 -2.68 8.74 3.79
CA GLU A 181 -2.91 7.75 4.82
C GLU A 181 -2.03 8.06 6.04
N PHE A 182 -2.59 7.84 7.21
CA PHE A 182 -1.88 8.03 8.48
C PHE A 182 -2.23 6.90 9.45
N THR A 183 -1.20 6.28 10.03
CA THR A 183 -1.36 5.22 11.02
C THR A 183 -1.21 5.78 12.42
N VAL A 184 -2.21 5.54 13.27
CA VAL A 184 -2.14 5.84 14.70
C VAL A 184 -1.92 4.53 15.46
N ASN A 185 -0.76 4.39 16.08
CA ASN A 185 -0.45 3.23 16.90
C ASN A 185 -0.85 3.50 18.35
N VAL A 186 -1.78 2.70 18.89
CA VAL A 186 -2.19 2.74 20.28
C VAL A 186 -1.67 1.50 20.99
N VAL A 187 -0.70 1.69 21.88
CA VAL A 187 -0.11 0.61 22.67
C VAL A 187 -0.60 0.72 24.10
N LYS A 188 -1.25 -0.31 24.60
CA LYS A 188 -1.74 -0.44 25.97
C LYS A 188 -1.16 -1.72 26.59
N PRO A 189 -0.31 -1.62 27.63
CA PRO A 189 0.33 -2.81 28.19
C PRO A 189 -0.62 -3.62 29.08
N GLY A 190 -0.37 -4.92 29.14
CA GLY A 190 -1.04 -5.84 30.06
C GLY A 190 -2.48 -6.19 29.69
N LYS A 191 -3.13 -6.98 30.55
CA LYS A 191 -4.50 -7.47 30.33
C LYS A 191 -5.51 -6.34 30.34
N SER A 192 -5.39 -5.38 31.27
CA SER A 192 -6.26 -4.20 31.32
C SER A 192 -6.18 -3.36 30.03
N GLY A 193 -4.97 -3.25 29.46
CA GLY A 193 -4.76 -2.56 28.19
C GLY A 193 -5.46 -3.23 27.03
N ALA A 194 -5.48 -4.56 26.97
CA ALA A 194 -6.23 -5.32 25.98
C ALA A 194 -7.75 -5.07 26.09
N ASP A 195 -8.26 -5.01 27.32
CA ASP A 195 -9.68 -4.73 27.57
C ASP A 195 -10.04 -3.26 27.17
N GLU A 196 -9.14 -2.30 27.45
CA GLU A 196 -9.32 -0.90 27.01
C GLU A 196 -9.35 -0.79 25.48
N ILE A 197 -8.46 -1.48 24.75
CA ILE A 197 -8.45 -1.49 23.27
C ILE A 197 -9.77 -2.07 22.75
N LYS A 198 -10.23 -3.18 23.31
CA LYS A 198 -11.51 -3.80 22.94
C LYS A 198 -12.70 -2.85 23.17
N GLN A 199 -12.69 -2.17 24.32
CA GLN A 199 -13.73 -1.19 24.64
C GLN A 199 -13.70 0.02 23.69
N MET A 200 -12.50 0.50 23.33
CA MET A 200 -12.32 1.58 22.36
C MET A 200 -12.91 1.20 20.99
N LEU A 201 -12.63 0.00 20.48
CA LEU A 201 -13.19 -0.48 19.21
C LEU A 201 -14.73 -0.62 19.29
N THR A 202 -15.26 -1.08 20.42
CA THR A 202 -16.71 -1.12 20.66
C THR A 202 -17.32 0.28 20.62
N ASN A 203 -16.68 1.24 21.26
CA ASN A 203 -17.14 2.63 21.27
C ASN A 203 -17.16 3.26 19.87
N PHE A 204 -16.11 3.04 19.06
CA PHE A 204 -16.07 3.49 17.66
C PHE A 204 -17.23 2.89 16.83
N ARG A 205 -17.61 1.65 17.10
CA ARG A 205 -18.70 0.97 16.41
C ARG A 205 -20.07 1.49 16.83
N THR A 206 -20.29 1.66 18.13
CA THR A 206 -21.59 2.09 18.69
C THR A 206 -21.83 3.60 18.56
N ASN A 207 -20.76 4.38 18.58
CA ASN A 207 -20.81 5.83 18.48
C ASN A 207 -19.66 6.35 17.58
N PRO A 208 -19.72 6.10 16.26
CA PRO A 208 -18.67 6.52 15.34
C PRO A 208 -18.51 8.05 15.36
N PRO A 209 -17.29 8.57 15.29
CA PRO A 209 -17.05 10.00 15.23
C PRO A 209 -17.66 10.57 13.95
N LYS A 210 -18.16 11.82 14.03
CA LYS A 210 -18.70 12.53 12.86
C LYS A 210 -17.62 13.30 12.09
N GLU A 211 -16.50 13.52 12.75
CA GLU A 211 -15.35 14.28 12.23
C GLU A 211 -14.05 13.64 12.69
N LEU A 212 -13.03 13.65 11.83
CA LEU A 212 -11.69 13.18 12.14
C LEU A 212 -10.67 14.15 11.54
N GLY A 213 -9.74 14.65 12.38
CA GLY A 213 -8.69 15.58 11.94
C GLY A 213 -9.20 16.86 11.27
N GLY A 214 -10.35 17.39 11.67
CA GLY A 214 -10.97 18.58 11.08
C GLY A 214 -11.77 18.30 9.80
N HIS A 215 -11.94 17.04 9.42
CA HIS A 215 -12.69 16.65 8.23
C HIS A 215 -13.93 15.84 8.61
N LYS A 216 -15.06 16.18 7.98
CA LYS A 216 -16.31 15.43 8.12
C LYS A 216 -16.14 14.01 7.59
N ILE A 217 -16.60 13.02 8.36
CA ILE A 217 -16.68 11.64 7.90
C ILE A 217 -17.91 11.51 7.01
N VAL A 218 -17.70 11.11 5.76
CA VAL A 218 -18.76 10.95 4.76
C VAL A 218 -19.15 9.49 4.53
N LEU A 219 -18.29 8.56 4.95
CA LEU A 219 -18.53 7.13 4.82
C LEU A 219 -17.89 6.38 6.00
N TYR A 220 -18.66 5.50 6.62
CA TYR A 220 -18.22 4.58 7.66
C TYR A 220 -18.44 3.15 7.19
N LYS A 221 -17.40 2.31 7.28
CA LYS A 221 -17.46 0.89 6.93
C LYS A 221 -17.16 0.03 8.15
N ASP A 222 -18.04 -0.88 8.50
CA ASP A 222 -17.85 -1.86 9.56
C ASP A 222 -17.71 -3.27 8.97
N PHE A 223 -16.46 -3.74 8.91
CA PHE A 223 -16.14 -5.07 8.38
C PHE A 223 -16.46 -6.24 9.31
N GLN A 224 -16.96 -5.98 10.52
CA GLN A 224 -17.51 -7.03 11.39
C GLN A 224 -18.96 -7.31 11.07
N THR A 225 -19.75 -6.27 10.80
CA THR A 225 -21.17 -6.41 10.43
C THR A 225 -21.37 -6.50 8.93
N LEU A 226 -20.33 -6.23 8.13
CA LEU A 226 -20.36 -6.12 6.67
C LEU A 226 -21.37 -5.06 6.22
N GLU A 227 -21.32 -3.90 6.86
CA GLU A 227 -22.20 -2.78 6.55
C GLU A 227 -21.39 -1.49 6.35
N GLN A 228 -21.88 -0.64 5.47
CA GLN A 228 -21.39 0.73 5.35
C GLN A 228 -22.54 1.73 5.54
N LYS A 229 -22.21 2.87 6.12
CA LYS A 229 -23.14 3.96 6.40
C LYS A 229 -22.58 5.27 5.88
N ASP A 230 -23.36 6.00 5.08
CA ASP A 230 -23.02 7.33 4.62
C ASP A 230 -23.34 8.44 5.66
N ASP A 231 -22.98 9.67 5.34
CA ASP A 231 -23.23 10.84 6.19
C ASP A 231 -24.72 11.28 6.24
N GLN A 232 -25.56 10.71 5.39
CA GLN A 232 -27.02 10.90 5.39
C GLN A 232 -27.74 9.81 6.22
N GLY A 233 -27.00 8.77 6.64
CA GLY A 233 -27.51 7.69 7.45
C GLY A 233 -28.02 6.48 6.65
N ASN A 234 -27.82 6.44 5.33
CA ASN A 234 -28.15 5.28 4.52
C ASN A 234 -27.19 4.14 4.83
N VAL A 235 -27.73 2.95 5.06
CA VAL A 235 -26.96 1.74 5.34
C VAL A 235 -27.07 0.79 4.15
N THR A 236 -25.92 0.32 3.67
CA THR A 236 -25.83 -0.69 2.62
C THR A 236 -24.86 -1.81 3.05
N LYS A 237 -25.03 -3.00 2.50
CA LYS A 237 -24.10 -4.12 2.75
C LYS A 237 -22.79 -3.88 2.00
N LEU A 238 -21.71 -4.34 2.62
CA LEU A 238 -20.41 -4.53 1.95
C LEU A 238 -20.43 -5.89 1.27
N ASP A 239 -19.93 -5.94 0.06
CA ASP A 239 -19.74 -7.19 -0.72
C ASP A 239 -18.53 -7.98 -0.20
#